data_ac08f0d9cd7cf495a49d769ce2cd02c7
#
_entry.id   ac08f0d9cd7cf495a49d769ce2cd02c7
#
_cell.length_a   1.000
_cell.length_b   1.000
_cell.length_c   1.000
_cell.angle_alpha   90.00
_cell.angle_beta   90.00
_cell.angle_gamma   90.00
#
_symmetry.space_group_name_H-M   'P 1'
#
loop_
_entity.id
_entity.type
_entity.pdbx_description
1 polymer ?
#
loop_
_entity_poly.entity_id
_entity_poly.type
_entity_poly.pdbx_seq_one_letter_code
_entity_poly.pdbx_strand_id
1 'polypeptide(L)' 'MEKAKLLLLTTELKNYEIAEKVGFEDVNYFITKFKKYYQITPKQYREMVLKNENE' A
#
# COMPACT_ATOMS: atom_id res chain seq x y z
N MET A 1 0.37 -3.42 -9.38
CA MET A 1 0.02 -3.25 -7.96
C MET A 1 0.52 -4.33 -7.02
N GLU A 2 0.91 -5.47 -7.54
CA GLU A 2 1.44 -6.53 -6.68
C GLU A 2 2.72 -6.11 -5.95
N LYS A 3 3.60 -5.40 -6.62
CA LYS A 3 4.84 -4.94 -5.99
C LYS A 3 4.56 -3.97 -4.85
N ALA A 4 3.58 -3.08 -5.04
CA ALA A 4 3.18 -2.14 -3.99
C ALA A 4 2.62 -2.90 -2.78
N LYS A 5 1.78 -3.90 -3.04
CA LYS A 5 1.22 -4.73 -1.99
C LYS A 5 2.33 -5.45 -1.22
N LEU A 6 3.29 -5.99 -1.94
CA LEU A 6 4.41 -6.68 -1.32
C LEU A 6 5.22 -5.74 -0.42
N LEU A 7 5.48 -4.52 -0.90
CA LEU A 7 6.22 -3.54 -0.10
C LEU A 7 5.45 -3.14 1.15
N LEU A 8 4.13 -3.06 1.07
CA LEU A 8 3.30 -2.78 2.23
C LEU A 8 3.44 -3.86 3.30
N LEU A 9 3.60 -5.10 2.88
CA LEU A 9 3.69 -6.25 3.79
C LEU A 9 5.08 -6.47 4.34
N THR A 10 6.11 -6.13 3.58
CA THR A 10 7.48 -6.50 3.93
C THR A 10 8.34 -5.34 4.40
N THR A 11 7.84 -4.11 4.35
CA THR A 11 8.61 -2.94 4.76
C THR A 11 7.76 -2.01 5.62
N GLU A 12 8.42 -1.03 6.24
CA GLU A 12 7.75 0.02 7.00
C GLU A 12 7.71 1.32 6.19
N LEU A 13 7.93 1.23 4.89
CA LEU A 13 7.90 2.40 4.01
C LEU A 13 6.53 3.08 4.05
N LYS A 14 6.56 4.40 3.95
CA LYS A 14 5.33 5.17 3.92
C LYS A 14 4.72 5.12 2.52
N ASN A 15 3.43 5.46 2.42
CA ASN A 15 2.73 5.37 1.14
C ASN A 15 3.45 6.14 0.02
N TYR A 16 3.96 7.35 0.30
CA TYR A 16 4.63 8.12 -0.74
C TYR A 16 5.94 7.47 -1.18
N GLU A 17 6.61 6.78 -0.27
CA GLU A 17 7.84 6.08 -0.60
C GLU A 17 7.57 4.86 -1.48
N ILE A 18 6.49 4.13 -1.16
CA ILE A 18 6.08 2.98 -1.96
C ILE A 18 5.65 3.43 -3.35
N ALA A 19 4.86 4.50 -3.41
CA ALA A 19 4.39 5.05 -4.67
C ALA A 19 5.58 5.38 -5.59
N GLU A 20 6.59 6.02 -5.03
CA GLU A 20 7.78 6.39 -5.78
C GLU A 20 8.53 5.16 -6.30
N LYS A 21 8.67 4.14 -5.46
CA LYS A 21 9.38 2.92 -5.83
C LYS A 21 8.68 2.14 -6.94
N VAL A 22 7.37 2.22 -7.01
CA VAL A 22 6.62 1.51 -8.05
C VAL A 22 6.26 2.39 -9.24
N GLY A 23 6.80 3.61 -9.30
CA GLY A 23 6.70 4.43 -10.48
C GLY A 23 5.59 5.46 -10.52
N PHE A 24 4.98 5.75 -9.38
CA PHE A 24 3.96 6.81 -9.30
C PHE A 24 4.60 8.11 -8.82
N GLU A 25 4.33 9.19 -9.52
CA GLU A 25 4.84 10.50 -9.13
C GLU A 25 3.98 11.17 -8.06
N ASP A 26 2.70 10.80 -7.99
CA ASP A 26 1.74 11.41 -7.08
C ASP A 26 1.19 10.34 -6.16
N VAL A 27 1.39 10.52 -4.84
CA VAL A 27 0.92 9.55 -3.86
C VAL A 27 -0.60 9.45 -3.83
N ASN A 28 -1.31 10.55 -4.07
CA ASN A 28 -2.77 10.52 -4.09
C ASN A 28 -3.29 9.69 -5.25
N TYR A 29 -2.63 9.79 -6.39
CA TYR A 29 -2.98 8.97 -7.55
C TYR A 29 -2.71 7.49 -7.26
N PHE A 30 -1.59 7.21 -6.63
CA PHE A 30 -1.25 5.85 -6.22
C PHE A 30 -2.31 5.26 -5.30
N ILE A 31 -2.71 6.04 -4.27
CA ILE A 31 -3.71 5.58 -3.30
C ILE A 31 -5.04 5.29 -4.00
N THR A 32 -5.45 6.17 -4.91
CA THR A 32 -6.68 6.00 -5.67
C THR A 32 -6.64 4.73 -6.51
N LYS A 33 -5.53 4.50 -7.20
CA LYS A 33 -5.37 3.31 -8.02
C LYS A 33 -5.33 2.05 -7.19
N PHE A 34 -4.64 2.09 -6.05
CA PHE A 34 -4.56 0.95 -5.16
C PHE A 34 -5.96 0.57 -4.65
N LYS A 35 -6.72 1.57 -4.21
CA LYS A 35 -8.08 1.34 -3.72
C LYS A 35 -8.97 0.76 -4.82
N LYS A 36 -8.83 1.27 -6.03
CA LYS A 36 -9.60 0.77 -7.16
C LYS A 36 -9.26 -0.69 -7.45
N TYR A 37 -8.00 -1.05 -7.32
CA TYR A 37 -7.52 -2.38 -7.64
C TYR A 37 -7.88 -3.40 -6.55
N TYR A 38 -7.70 -3.03 -5.28
CA TYR A 38 -7.88 -3.96 -4.16
C TYR A 38 -9.13 -3.66 -3.32
N GLN A 39 -9.89 -2.62 -3.63
CA GLN A 39 -11.11 -2.24 -2.92
C GLN A 39 -10.88 -1.65 -1.54
N ILE A 40 -9.64 -1.48 -1.12
CA ILE A 40 -9.28 -0.81 0.13
C ILE A 40 -8.02 0.03 -0.09
N THR A 41 -7.80 1.00 0.81
CA THR A 41 -6.62 1.86 0.70
C THR A 41 -5.37 1.12 1.17
N PRO A 42 -4.17 1.59 0.77
CA PRO A 42 -2.94 0.99 1.28
C PRO A 42 -2.84 1.00 2.80
N LYS A 43 -3.31 2.08 3.43
CA LYS A 43 -3.30 2.19 4.89
C LYS A 43 -4.20 1.14 5.51
N GLN A 44 -5.42 1.00 4.99
CA GLN A 44 -6.36 0.01 5.49
C GLN A 44 -5.83 -1.40 5.30
N TYR A 45 -5.19 -1.65 4.18
CA TYR A 45 -4.63 -2.96 3.90
C TYR A 45 -3.53 -3.31 4.90
N ARG A 46 -2.63 -2.37 5.16
CA ARG A 46 -1.54 -2.59 6.12
C ARG A 46 -2.08 -2.83 7.53
N GLU A 47 -3.05 -2.04 7.94
CA GLU A 47 -3.67 -2.20 9.26
C GLU A 47 -4.35 -3.56 9.40
N MET A 48 -5.01 -4.00 8.36
CA MET A 48 -5.69 -5.29 8.37
C MET A 48 -4.70 -6.45 8.54
N VAL A 49 -3.57 -6.38 7.83
CA VAL A 49 -2.55 -7.42 7.93
C VAL A 49 -1.89 -7.43 9.30
N LEU A 50 -1.53 -6.25 9.81
CA LEU A 50 -0.91 -6.14 11.12
C LEU A 50 -1.84 -6.65 12.22
N LYS A 51 -3.13 -6.36 12.08
CA LYS A 51 -4.12 -6.82 13.06
C LYS A 51 -4.21 -8.33 13.07
N ASN A 52 -4.15 -8.96 11.90
CA ASN A 52 -4.17 -10.41 11.81
C ASN A 52 -2.94 -11.06 12.43
N GLU A 53 -1.80 -10.39 12.33
CA GLU A 53 -0.57 -10.91 12.91
C GLU A 53 -0.56 -10.89 14.44
N ASN A 54 -1.36 -10.02 15.02
CA ASN A 54 -1.40 -9.86 16.47
C ASN A 54 -2.36 -10.87 17.15
N GLU A 55 -2.96 -11.72 16.38
CA GLU A 55 -3.77 -12.79 16.91
C GLU A 55 -2.91 -14.05 17.07
#